data_89e430e5cf4cfa455dc4f1ed35120d12
#
_entry.id   89e430e5cf4cfa455dc4f1ed35120d12
#
_cell.length_a   1.000
_cell.length_b   1.000
_cell.length_c   1.000
_cell.angle_alpha   90.00
_cell.angle_beta   90.00
_cell.angle_gamma   90.00
#
_symmetry.space_group_name_H-M   'P 1'
#
loop_
_entity.id
_entity.type
_entity.pdbx_description
1 polymer ?
#
loop_
_entity_poly.entity_id
_entity_poly.type
_entity_poly.pdbx_seq_one_letter_code
_entity_poly.pdbx_strand_id
1 'polypeptide(L)'
;MTINKKNLTPIALVSIFLLMLALSFAAVPLYDLFCRVTGFGGTTQNASEKEIPKIIVNQDYRMRFDTNVHSTSDWKFYPEKNTLDLKPGQVHTVKFNVENPGNQSSSGSASFNVSPSSFGKYLNKIGCFCFEKQTLKPNEKQEFVLTFFLDPKVVDDN
;
A
#
# COMPACT_ATOMS: atom_id res chain seq x y z
N MET A 1 -44.40 -10.11 25.80
CA MET A 1 -43.24 -10.83 26.35
C MET A 1 -42.69 -9.96 27.48
N THR A 2 -43.11 -10.24 28.74
CA THR A 2 -42.74 -9.43 29.91
C THR A 2 -41.34 -9.83 30.37
N ILE A 3 -40.36 -8.98 30.11
CA ILE A 3 -38.98 -9.21 30.58
C ILE A 3 -38.97 -9.02 32.08
N ASN A 4 -38.71 -10.12 32.80
CA ASN A 4 -38.64 -10.13 34.27
C ASN A 4 -37.39 -9.29 34.67
N LYS A 5 -37.55 -8.29 35.56
CA LYS A 5 -36.47 -7.39 35.99
C LYS A 5 -35.21 -8.12 36.52
N LYS A 6 -35.38 -9.35 37.09
CA LYS A 6 -34.25 -10.16 37.55
C LYS A 6 -33.34 -10.69 36.43
N ASN A 7 -33.83 -10.78 35.17
CA ASN A 7 -33.06 -11.28 34.03
C ASN A 7 -32.49 -10.16 33.18
N LEU A 8 -32.86 -8.89 33.46
CA LEU A 8 -32.43 -7.74 32.67
C LEU A 8 -30.94 -7.48 32.84
N THR A 9 -30.40 -7.61 34.04
CA THR A 9 -28.97 -7.36 34.32
C THR A 9 -28.05 -8.36 33.61
N PRO A 10 -28.24 -9.68 33.69
CA PRO A 10 -27.38 -10.63 33.02
C PRO A 10 -27.51 -10.51 31.47
N ILE A 11 -28.70 -10.24 30.97
CA ILE A 11 -28.90 -10.01 29.52
C ILE A 11 -28.14 -8.76 29.06
N ALA A 12 -28.20 -7.67 29.82
CA ALA A 12 -27.48 -6.45 29.52
C ALA A 12 -25.95 -6.69 29.52
N LEU A 13 -25.42 -7.41 30.50
CA LEU A 13 -23.99 -7.74 30.56
C LEU A 13 -23.53 -8.58 29.36
N VAL A 14 -24.30 -9.60 29.01
CA VAL A 14 -23.99 -10.44 27.82
C VAL A 14 -24.07 -9.60 26.53
N SER A 15 -25.06 -8.72 26.41
CA SER A 15 -25.20 -7.85 25.23
C SER A 15 -24.02 -6.89 25.09
N ILE A 16 -23.56 -6.27 26.18
CA ILE A 16 -22.40 -5.41 26.21
C ILE A 16 -21.14 -6.19 25.81
N PHE A 17 -20.95 -7.37 26.36
CA PHE A 17 -19.80 -8.23 26.02
C PHE A 17 -19.79 -8.58 24.52
N LEU A 18 -20.92 -9.00 23.98
CA LEU A 18 -21.06 -9.32 22.57
C LEU A 18 -20.83 -8.08 21.66
N LEU A 19 -21.32 -6.92 22.09
CA LEU A 19 -21.10 -5.66 21.38
C LEU A 19 -19.61 -5.29 21.35
N MET A 20 -18.91 -5.39 22.49
CA MET A 20 -17.47 -5.13 22.56
C MET A 20 -16.68 -6.09 21.67
N LEU A 21 -17.07 -7.37 21.67
CA LEU A 21 -16.46 -8.37 20.81
C LEU A 21 -16.66 -8.04 19.33
N ALA A 22 -17.88 -7.69 18.94
CA ALA A 22 -18.21 -7.29 17.57
C ALA A 22 -17.43 -6.05 17.13
N LEU A 23 -17.30 -5.03 17.99
CA LEU A 23 -16.51 -3.82 17.73
C LEU A 23 -15.01 -4.14 17.56
N SER A 24 -14.47 -5.06 18.37
CA SER A 24 -13.07 -5.51 18.21
C SER A 24 -12.80 -6.10 16.84
N PHE A 25 -13.68 -6.97 16.35
CA PHE A 25 -13.53 -7.55 15.01
C PHE A 25 -13.77 -6.54 13.88
N ALA A 26 -14.67 -5.57 14.09
CA ALA A 26 -14.97 -4.53 13.12
C ALA A 26 -13.86 -3.48 13.02
N ALA A 27 -13.05 -3.28 14.05
CA ALA A 27 -11.98 -2.29 14.09
C ALA A 27 -10.93 -2.49 12.98
N VAL A 28 -10.55 -3.75 12.71
CA VAL A 28 -9.51 -4.07 11.71
C VAL A 28 -9.93 -3.68 10.29
N PRO A 29 -11.09 -4.13 9.75
CA PRO A 29 -11.50 -3.74 8.41
C PRO A 29 -11.80 -2.25 8.29
N LEU A 30 -12.30 -1.62 9.37
CA LEU A 30 -12.58 -0.18 9.39
C LEU A 30 -11.29 0.63 9.33
N TYR A 31 -10.25 0.22 10.06
CA TYR A 31 -8.93 0.86 10.01
C TYR A 31 -8.26 0.70 8.64
N ASP A 32 -8.34 -0.48 8.02
CA ASP A 32 -7.82 -0.71 6.68
C ASP A 32 -8.53 0.18 5.64
N LEU A 33 -9.86 0.29 5.72
CA LEU A 33 -10.62 1.20 4.86
C LEU A 33 -10.20 2.66 5.08
N PHE A 34 -10.03 3.08 6.33
CA PHE A 34 -9.56 4.43 6.67
C PHE A 34 -8.19 4.70 6.05
N CYS A 35 -7.22 3.78 6.20
CA CYS A 35 -5.88 3.95 5.62
C CYS A 35 -5.92 4.04 4.09
N ARG A 36 -6.76 3.24 3.43
CA ARG A 36 -6.92 3.29 1.96
C ARG A 36 -7.51 4.59 1.47
N VAL A 37 -8.52 5.11 2.16
CA VAL A 37 -9.21 6.35 1.74
C VAL A 37 -8.37 7.59 2.03
N THR A 38 -7.68 7.63 3.17
CA THR A 38 -6.93 8.81 3.62
C THR A 38 -5.46 8.82 3.20
N GLY A 39 -4.91 7.68 2.76
CA GLY A 39 -3.48 7.50 2.53
C GLY A 39 -2.66 7.47 3.81
N PHE A 40 -3.31 7.34 4.97
CA PHE A 40 -2.65 7.32 6.27
C PHE A 40 -1.68 6.15 6.39
N GLY A 41 -0.56 6.35 7.08
CA GLY A 41 0.47 5.33 7.24
C GLY A 41 1.33 5.07 6.00
N GLY A 42 1.34 5.99 5.02
CA GLY A 42 2.11 5.84 3.78
C GLY A 42 1.43 4.96 2.73
N THR A 43 0.15 4.64 2.92
CA THR A 43 -0.64 3.90 1.94
C THR A 43 -0.88 4.79 0.70
N THR A 44 -0.45 4.31 -0.45
CA THR A 44 -0.60 5.01 -1.72
C THR A 44 -1.99 4.83 -2.32
N GLN A 45 -2.46 5.82 -3.07
CA GLN A 45 -3.73 5.77 -3.78
C GLN A 45 -3.60 4.97 -5.08
N ASN A 46 -4.71 4.39 -5.53
CA ASN A 46 -4.81 3.80 -6.87
C ASN A 46 -5.60 4.78 -7.74
N ALA A 47 -5.02 5.15 -8.87
CA ALA A 47 -5.65 6.04 -9.82
C ALA A 47 -5.85 5.32 -11.16
N SER A 48 -6.91 5.69 -11.87
CA SER A 48 -7.09 5.31 -13.25
C SER A 48 -6.35 6.29 -14.18
N GLU A 49 -6.08 5.87 -15.42
CA GLU A 49 -5.45 6.76 -16.44
C GLU A 49 -6.24 8.06 -16.66
N LYS A 50 -7.56 8.06 -16.39
CA LYS A 50 -8.42 9.24 -16.52
C LYS A 50 -8.20 10.29 -15.43
N GLU A 51 -7.58 9.90 -14.34
CA GLU A 51 -7.31 10.76 -13.17
C GLU A 51 -5.92 11.41 -13.20
N ILE A 52 -5.16 11.19 -14.29
CA ILE A 52 -3.87 11.83 -14.49
C ILE A 52 -4.08 13.35 -14.58
N PRO A 53 -3.41 14.14 -13.72
CA PRO A 53 -3.52 15.59 -13.75
C PRO A 53 -3.06 16.14 -15.11
N LYS A 54 -3.78 17.15 -15.60
CA LYS A 54 -3.38 17.87 -16.83
C LYS A 54 -2.34 18.97 -16.56
N ILE A 55 -2.10 19.27 -15.29
CA ILE A 55 -1.20 20.35 -14.85
C ILE A 55 0.07 19.71 -14.31
N ILE A 56 1.20 20.07 -14.87
CA ILE A 56 2.52 19.72 -14.34
C ILE A 56 3.06 20.94 -13.60
N VAL A 57 3.41 20.75 -12.33
CA VAL A 57 4.03 21.82 -11.53
C VAL A 57 5.54 21.75 -11.70
N ASN A 58 6.16 22.93 -11.96
CA ASN A 58 7.60 23.01 -12.15
C ASN A 58 8.35 23.11 -10.81
N GLN A 59 8.18 22.09 -9.99
CA GLN A 59 8.89 21.89 -8.73
C GLN A 59 9.43 20.46 -8.73
N ASP A 60 10.73 20.31 -8.48
CA ASP A 60 11.36 19.00 -8.50
C ASP A 60 11.32 18.37 -7.11
N TYR A 61 10.89 17.10 -7.05
CA TYR A 61 10.94 16.24 -5.90
C TYR A 61 11.88 15.07 -6.19
N ARG A 62 12.73 14.74 -5.24
CA ARG A 62 13.62 13.58 -5.36
C ARG A 62 13.04 12.41 -4.57
N MET A 63 12.66 11.35 -5.28
CA MET A 63 12.23 10.10 -4.72
C MET A 63 13.38 9.09 -4.71
N ARG A 64 13.54 8.39 -3.59
CA ARG A 64 14.47 7.28 -3.47
C ARG A 64 13.70 5.98 -3.29
N PHE A 65 14.12 4.94 -3.98
CA PHE A 65 13.54 3.61 -3.89
C PHE A 65 14.43 2.73 -3.02
N ASP A 66 13.86 2.27 -1.90
CA ASP A 66 14.48 1.29 -1.03
C ASP A 66 13.73 -0.03 -1.16
N THR A 67 14.45 -1.11 -1.39
CA THR A 67 13.89 -2.45 -1.55
C THR A 67 14.44 -3.36 -0.46
N ASN A 68 13.53 -3.98 0.28
CA ASN A 68 13.87 -4.93 1.32
C ASN A 68 13.20 -6.27 1.02
N VAL A 69 13.96 -7.36 1.17
CA VAL A 69 13.47 -8.72 1.05
C VAL A 69 13.47 -9.35 2.43
N HIS A 70 12.42 -10.09 2.75
CA HIS A 70 12.31 -10.78 4.03
C HIS A 70 13.46 -11.79 4.19
N SER A 71 14.02 -11.90 5.39
CA SER A 71 15.20 -12.72 5.69
C SER A 71 15.05 -14.22 5.41
N THR A 72 13.82 -14.71 5.27
CA THR A 72 13.54 -16.13 4.91
C THR A 72 13.49 -16.36 3.40
N SER A 73 13.63 -15.31 2.59
CA SER A 73 13.61 -15.40 1.12
C SER A 73 15.00 -15.13 0.56
N ASP A 74 15.45 -15.98 -0.35
CA ASP A 74 16.71 -15.80 -1.08
C ASP A 74 16.57 -14.85 -2.27
N TRP A 75 15.37 -14.29 -2.52
CA TRP A 75 15.13 -13.42 -3.66
C TRP A 75 16.00 -12.17 -3.60
N LYS A 76 16.45 -11.74 -4.78
CA LYS A 76 17.03 -10.43 -4.99
C LYS A 76 15.98 -9.53 -5.61
N PHE A 77 15.76 -8.38 -4.99
CA PHE A 77 14.79 -7.39 -5.46
C PHE A 77 15.46 -6.02 -5.44
N TYR A 78 15.54 -5.38 -6.60
CA TYR A 78 16.20 -4.07 -6.73
C TYR A 78 15.60 -3.25 -7.87
N PRO A 79 15.53 -1.91 -7.72
CA PRO A 79 15.09 -1.01 -8.76
C PRO A 79 16.18 -0.84 -9.82
N GLU A 80 15.81 -0.52 -11.05
CA GLU A 80 16.75 -0.15 -12.12
C GLU A 80 17.51 1.14 -11.74
N LYS A 81 16.81 2.08 -11.10
CA LYS A 81 17.37 3.33 -10.56
C LYS A 81 16.95 3.52 -9.12
N ASN A 82 17.93 3.78 -8.24
CA ASN A 82 17.66 4.00 -6.82
C ASN A 82 17.02 5.36 -6.52
N THR A 83 17.18 6.33 -7.42
CA THR A 83 16.63 7.67 -7.26
C THR A 83 16.00 8.16 -8.55
N LEU A 84 14.94 8.93 -8.43
CA LEU A 84 14.25 9.55 -9.53
C LEU A 84 13.85 10.97 -9.14
N ASP A 85 14.18 11.94 -9.99
CA ASP A 85 13.66 13.29 -9.88
C ASP A 85 12.31 13.33 -10.60
N LEU A 86 11.27 13.79 -9.92
CA LEU A 86 9.91 13.82 -10.44
C LEU A 86 9.26 15.18 -10.26
N LYS A 87 8.37 15.49 -11.18
CA LYS A 87 7.53 16.70 -11.13
C LYS A 87 6.09 16.31 -10.84
N PRO A 88 5.39 17.01 -9.91
CA PRO A 88 3.98 16.77 -9.65
C PRO A 88 3.14 16.92 -10.92
N GLY A 89 2.22 15.99 -11.14
CA GLY A 89 1.38 15.90 -12.33
C GLY A 89 1.98 15.14 -13.50
N GLN A 90 3.27 14.83 -13.46
CA GLN A 90 3.94 14.04 -14.49
C GLN A 90 3.88 12.54 -14.16
N VAL A 91 3.57 11.71 -15.15
CA VAL A 91 3.61 10.25 -15.01
C VAL A 91 5.04 9.74 -15.12
N HIS A 92 5.43 8.90 -14.19
CA HIS A 92 6.73 8.27 -14.13
C HIS A 92 6.58 6.75 -14.13
N THR A 93 7.55 6.09 -14.73
CA THR A 93 7.61 4.62 -14.75
C THR A 93 8.96 4.16 -14.24
N VAL A 94 8.96 3.23 -13.33
CA VAL A 94 10.16 2.63 -12.72
C VAL A 94 10.08 1.13 -12.86
N LYS A 95 11.21 0.53 -13.23
CA LYS A 95 11.37 -0.91 -13.36
C LYS A 95 12.09 -1.47 -12.15
N PHE A 96 11.62 -2.61 -11.70
CA PHE A 96 12.20 -3.39 -10.61
C PHE A 96 12.57 -4.77 -11.13
N ASN A 97 13.76 -5.21 -10.81
CA ASN A 97 14.23 -6.54 -11.15
C ASN A 97 14.08 -7.46 -9.93
N VAL A 98 13.53 -8.63 -10.17
CA VAL A 98 13.38 -9.68 -9.18
C VAL A 98 14.09 -10.93 -9.71
N GLU A 99 14.87 -11.60 -8.86
CA GLU A 99 15.58 -12.80 -9.18
C GLU A 99 15.42 -13.82 -8.06
N ASN A 100 15.11 -15.06 -8.41
CA ASN A 100 15.14 -16.20 -7.48
C ASN A 100 16.44 -16.98 -7.70
N PRO A 101 17.51 -16.74 -6.95
CA PRO A 101 18.76 -17.47 -7.08
C PRO A 101 18.71 -18.87 -6.45
N GLY A 102 17.61 -19.23 -5.81
CA GLY A 102 17.42 -20.52 -5.16
C GLY A 102 17.24 -21.67 -6.14
N ASN A 103 17.35 -22.90 -5.63
CA ASN A 103 17.21 -24.14 -6.40
C ASN A 103 15.77 -24.65 -6.48
N GLN A 104 14.82 -23.96 -5.85
CA GLN A 104 13.41 -24.33 -5.81
C GLN A 104 12.53 -23.16 -6.24
N SER A 105 11.35 -23.49 -6.79
CA SER A 105 10.33 -22.48 -7.07
C SER A 105 9.83 -21.88 -5.76
N SER A 106 9.78 -20.57 -5.70
CA SER A 106 9.31 -19.86 -4.51
C SER A 106 8.31 -18.77 -4.90
N SER A 107 7.45 -18.42 -3.96
CA SER A 107 6.40 -17.42 -4.18
C SER A 107 6.51 -16.30 -3.16
N GLY A 108 6.29 -15.09 -3.61
CA GLY A 108 6.29 -13.90 -2.77
C GLY A 108 5.29 -12.87 -3.26
N SER A 109 5.02 -11.87 -2.44
CA SER A 109 4.28 -10.67 -2.81
C SER A 109 5.04 -9.44 -2.34
N ALA A 110 4.99 -8.37 -3.11
CA ALA A 110 5.60 -7.11 -2.75
C ALA A 110 4.57 -6.16 -2.16
N SER A 111 4.95 -5.43 -1.12
CA SER A 111 4.18 -4.28 -0.61
C SER A 111 4.92 -2.99 -0.92
N PHE A 112 4.18 -1.91 -1.07
CA PHE A 112 4.73 -0.60 -1.38
C PHE A 112 4.23 0.42 -0.38
N ASN A 113 5.16 1.09 0.29
CA ASN A 113 4.89 2.16 1.24
C ASN A 113 5.73 3.40 0.92
N VAL A 114 5.25 4.55 1.34
CA VAL A 114 5.91 5.85 1.15
C VAL A 114 6.35 6.42 2.49
N SER A 115 7.54 6.96 2.54
CA SER A 115 8.08 7.72 3.67
C SER A 115 8.52 9.11 3.20
N PRO A 116 8.15 10.20 3.90
CA PRO A 116 7.27 10.23 5.05
C PRO A 116 5.82 9.87 4.72
N SER A 117 5.09 9.34 5.69
CA SER A 117 3.73 8.82 5.51
C SER A 117 2.72 9.86 5.01
N SER A 118 2.96 11.15 5.27
CA SER A 118 2.15 12.26 4.77
C SER A 118 2.13 12.35 3.24
N PHE A 119 3.17 11.87 2.56
CA PHE A 119 3.24 11.85 1.10
C PHE A 119 2.41 10.72 0.47
N GLY A 120 2.02 9.70 1.22
CA GLY A 120 1.23 8.58 0.73
C GLY A 120 -0.07 9.01 0.04
N LYS A 121 -0.76 10.02 0.56
CA LYS A 121 -2.00 10.56 -0.01
C LYS A 121 -1.84 11.24 -1.37
N TYR A 122 -0.62 11.69 -1.71
CA TYR A 122 -0.31 12.35 -2.98
C TYR A 122 0.29 11.41 -4.02
N LEU A 123 0.79 10.24 -3.61
CA LEU A 123 1.35 9.29 -4.53
C LEU A 123 0.27 8.37 -5.10
N ASN A 124 -0.03 8.54 -6.38
CA ASN A 124 -1.06 7.82 -7.08
C ASN A 124 -0.45 6.79 -8.03
N LYS A 125 -0.80 5.50 -7.85
CA LYS A 125 -0.37 4.40 -8.72
C LYS A 125 -1.39 4.19 -9.83
N ILE A 126 -0.92 4.12 -11.06
CA ILE A 126 -1.73 3.78 -12.23
C ILE A 126 -1.62 2.27 -12.50
N GLY A 127 -0.41 1.74 -12.43
CA GLY A 127 -0.13 0.32 -12.60
C GLY A 127 0.93 -0.14 -11.59
N CYS A 128 0.67 -1.24 -10.92
CA CYS A 128 1.59 -1.84 -9.95
C CYS A 128 1.42 -3.36 -9.93
N PHE A 129 2.53 -4.05 -9.91
CA PHE A 129 2.61 -5.50 -9.65
C PHE A 129 2.46 -5.84 -8.16
N CYS A 130 2.35 -4.81 -7.31
CA CYS A 130 2.32 -4.97 -5.86
C CYS A 130 1.06 -5.71 -5.40
N PHE A 131 1.17 -6.45 -4.30
CA PHE A 131 0.13 -7.23 -3.65
C PHE A 131 -0.33 -8.49 -4.40
N GLU A 132 0.08 -8.71 -5.64
CA GLU A 132 -0.15 -9.97 -6.32
C GLU A 132 0.92 -11.00 -5.95
N LYS A 133 0.49 -12.25 -5.78
CA LYS A 133 1.41 -13.34 -5.51
C LYS A 133 2.16 -13.70 -6.80
N GLN A 134 3.45 -13.50 -6.79
CA GLN A 134 4.35 -13.88 -7.87
C GLN A 134 5.04 -15.19 -7.53
N THR A 135 5.24 -16.06 -8.52
CA THR A 135 5.97 -17.33 -8.37
C THR A 135 7.09 -17.36 -9.38
N LEU A 136 8.32 -17.46 -8.89
CA LEU A 136 9.50 -17.57 -9.72
C LEU A 136 10.10 -19.00 -9.61
N LYS A 137 10.48 -19.54 -10.75
CA LYS A 137 11.21 -20.80 -10.85
C LYS A 137 12.67 -20.60 -10.40
N PRO A 138 13.41 -21.71 -10.20
CA PRO A 138 14.84 -21.63 -9.91
C PRO A 138 15.59 -20.81 -10.98
N ASN A 139 16.43 -19.87 -10.53
CA ASN A 139 17.23 -18.98 -11.38
C ASN A 139 16.42 -18.10 -12.35
N GLU A 140 15.12 -17.96 -12.13
CA GLU A 140 14.27 -17.09 -12.92
C GLU A 140 14.47 -15.64 -12.52
N LYS A 141 14.51 -14.78 -13.56
CA LYS A 141 14.53 -13.31 -13.43
C LYS A 141 13.28 -12.75 -14.07
N GLN A 142 12.66 -11.79 -13.41
CA GLN A 142 11.47 -11.11 -13.91
C GLN A 142 11.58 -9.61 -13.68
N GLU A 143 11.11 -8.83 -14.64
CA GLU A 143 11.00 -7.38 -14.55
C GLU A 143 9.57 -6.99 -14.16
N PHE A 144 9.44 -6.12 -13.17
CA PHE A 144 8.17 -5.55 -12.75
C PHE A 144 8.16 -4.04 -12.98
N VAL A 145 7.03 -3.53 -13.40
CA VAL A 145 6.86 -2.13 -13.76
C VAL A 145 5.92 -1.45 -12.78
N LEU A 146 6.37 -0.32 -12.24
CA LEU A 146 5.56 0.57 -11.40
C LEU A 146 5.34 1.87 -12.17
N THR A 147 4.08 2.19 -12.47
CA THR A 147 3.68 3.46 -13.09
C THR A 147 2.89 4.28 -12.09
N PHE A 148 3.30 5.51 -11.85
CA PHE A 148 2.73 6.39 -10.85
C PHE A 148 2.89 7.86 -11.21
N PHE A 149 2.16 8.73 -10.51
CA PHE A 149 2.38 10.17 -10.52
C PHE A 149 2.23 10.74 -9.11
N LEU A 150 2.81 11.91 -8.91
CA LEU A 150 2.65 12.70 -7.70
C LEU A 150 1.56 13.75 -7.94
N ASP A 151 0.53 13.79 -7.07
CA ASP A 151 -0.55 14.79 -7.19
C ASP A 151 0.02 16.20 -7.05
N PRO A 152 -0.33 17.14 -7.95
CA PRO A 152 0.07 18.54 -7.85
C PRO A 152 -0.24 19.21 -6.50
N LYS A 153 -1.25 18.75 -5.78
CA LYS A 153 -1.62 19.26 -4.45
C LYS A 153 -0.52 19.08 -3.40
N VAL A 154 0.50 18.25 -3.66
CA VAL A 154 1.64 18.08 -2.74
C VAL A 154 2.38 19.42 -2.49
N VAL A 155 2.30 20.35 -3.41
CA VAL A 155 2.97 21.65 -3.32
C VAL A 155 2.30 22.56 -2.30
N ASP A 156 1.00 22.38 -2.06
CA ASP A 156 0.20 23.20 -1.14
C ASP A 156 0.43 22.83 0.34
N ASP A 157 1.00 21.66 0.60
CA ASP A 157 1.23 21.10 1.96
C ASP A 157 2.70 21.28 2.45
N ASN A 158 3.48 22.10 1.78
CA ASN A 158 4.89 22.40 2.14
C ASN A 158 5.00 23.67 2.99
#